data_4ee55a9eed1803e7d9143935b392b86f
#
_entry.id   4ee55a9eed1803e7d9143935b392b86f
#
_cell.length_a   1.000
_cell.length_b   1.000
_cell.length_c   1.000
_cell.angle_alpha   90.00
_cell.angle_beta   90.00
_cell.angle_gamma   90.00
#
_symmetry.space_group_name_H-M   'P 1'
#
loop_
_entity.id
_entity.type
_entity.pdbx_description
1 polymer ?
#
loop_
_entity_poly.entity_id
_entity_poly.type
_entity_poly.pdbx_seq_one_letter_code
_entity_poly.pdbx_strand_id
1 'polypeptide(L)' 'MNKNEKTELVPVWEKAALTLEEAVASSGIGRDKLCKLSNREDCDFILWIGRKRLFKRKKLDEYIEKSVSI' A
#
# COMPACT_ATOMS: atom_id res chain seq x y z
N MET A 1 -0.65 10.93 -23.47
CA MET A 1 -0.91 10.88 -23.05
C MET A 1 -1.20 11.32 -21.94
N ASN A 2 -1.75 11.74 -21.53
CA ASN A 2 -2.06 12.26 -20.49
C ASN A 2 -2.72 11.42 -19.59
N LYS A 3 -2.69 10.21 -19.67
CA LYS A 3 -3.25 9.38 -18.77
C LYS A 3 -2.64 9.47 -17.47
N ASN A 4 -1.38 9.76 -17.39
CA ASN A 4 -0.70 9.86 -16.11
C ASN A 4 -1.25 10.98 -15.28
N GLU A 5 -1.64 12.03 -15.94
CA GLU A 5 -2.19 13.15 -15.21
C GLU A 5 -3.48 12.79 -14.54
N LYS A 6 -4.31 12.00 -15.22
CA LYS A 6 -5.54 11.58 -14.59
C LYS A 6 -5.28 10.71 -13.41
N THR A 7 -4.28 9.83 -13.53
CA THR A 7 -3.93 8.96 -12.43
C THR A 7 -3.51 9.76 -11.23
N GLU A 8 -2.78 10.83 -11.44
CA GLU A 8 -2.32 11.64 -10.32
C GLU A 8 -3.44 12.33 -9.60
N LEU A 9 -4.56 12.53 -10.27
CA LEU A 9 -5.68 13.19 -9.65
C LEU A 9 -6.59 12.24 -8.89
N VAL A 10 -6.32 10.94 -8.95
CA VAL A 10 -7.15 9.98 -8.23
C VAL A 10 -6.84 10.06 -6.75
N PRO A 11 -7.86 10.23 -5.89
CA PRO A 11 -7.63 10.26 -4.45
C PRO A 11 -7.00 8.97 -3.95
N VAL A 12 -6.22 9.08 -2.90
CA VAL A 12 -5.52 7.92 -2.35
C VAL A 12 -6.49 6.79 -2.01
N TRP A 13 -7.65 7.13 -1.46
CA TRP A 13 -8.58 6.09 -1.02
C TRP A 13 -9.23 5.35 -2.19
N GLU A 14 -9.07 5.87 -3.41
CA GLU A 14 -9.60 5.19 -4.60
C GLU A 14 -8.53 4.44 -5.35
N LYS A 15 -7.28 4.56 -4.97
CA LYS A 15 -6.20 3.88 -5.66
C LYS A 15 -6.16 2.42 -5.27
N ALA A 16 -5.92 1.55 -6.25
CA ALA A 16 -5.76 0.13 -5.98
C ALA A 16 -4.38 -0.17 -5.41
N ALA A 17 -3.38 0.62 -5.76
CA ALA A 17 -2.01 0.43 -5.30
C ALA A 17 -1.49 1.74 -4.72
N LEU A 18 -0.80 1.65 -3.59
CA LEU A 18 -0.32 2.81 -2.86
C LEU A 18 1.19 2.79 -2.74
N THR A 19 1.81 3.96 -2.77
CA THR A 19 3.21 4.06 -2.41
C THR A 19 3.34 3.83 -0.91
N LEU A 20 4.59 3.69 -0.44
CA LEU A 20 4.82 3.52 0.98
C LEU A 20 4.23 4.67 1.78
N GLU A 21 4.45 5.88 1.32
CA GLU A 21 3.96 7.05 2.04
C GLU A 21 2.45 7.12 2.05
N GLU A 22 1.83 6.77 0.93
CA GLU A 22 0.38 6.74 0.88
C GLU A 22 -0.17 5.66 1.79
N ALA A 23 0.51 4.52 1.86
CA ALA A 23 0.08 3.43 2.73
C ALA A 23 0.18 3.84 4.19
N VAL A 24 1.23 4.55 4.57
CA VAL A 24 1.38 5.05 5.93
C VAL A 24 0.22 5.99 6.26
N ALA A 25 -0.06 6.91 5.35
CA ALA A 25 -1.10 7.90 5.58
C ALA A 25 -2.49 7.26 5.70
N SER A 26 -2.76 6.25 4.87
CA SER A 26 -4.11 5.69 4.85
C SER A 26 -4.31 4.64 5.92
N SER A 27 -3.25 3.93 6.34
CA SER A 27 -3.39 2.85 7.31
C SER A 27 -3.15 3.29 8.74
N GLY A 28 -2.39 4.34 8.92
CA GLY A 28 -1.99 4.74 10.27
C GLY A 28 -0.85 3.91 10.82
N ILE A 29 -0.31 2.98 10.04
CA ILE A 29 0.80 2.16 10.48
C ILE A 29 2.09 2.90 10.16
N GLY A 30 3.05 2.87 11.11
CA GLY A 30 4.30 3.55 10.93
C GLY A 30 5.10 3.02 9.76
N ARG A 31 5.96 3.87 9.22
CA ARG A 31 6.74 3.53 8.04
C ARG A 31 7.63 2.31 8.28
N ASP A 32 8.32 2.27 9.43
CA ASP A 32 9.22 1.16 9.72
C ASP A 32 8.45 -0.14 9.83
N LYS A 33 7.29 -0.08 10.45
CA LYS A 33 6.47 -1.28 10.61
C LYS A 33 5.99 -1.78 9.26
N LEU A 34 5.55 -0.89 8.39
CA LEU A 34 5.10 -1.28 7.05
C LEU A 34 6.25 -1.89 6.26
N CYS A 35 7.44 -1.32 6.38
CA CYS A 35 8.60 -1.88 5.69
C CYS A 35 8.89 -3.29 6.17
N LYS A 36 8.83 -3.51 7.47
CA LYS A 36 9.07 -4.84 8.02
C LYS A 36 8.02 -5.83 7.54
N LEU A 37 6.76 -5.42 7.55
CA LEU A 37 5.69 -6.29 7.11
C LEU A 37 5.84 -6.64 5.63
N SER A 38 6.26 -5.68 4.83
CA SER A 38 6.37 -5.89 3.40
C SER A 38 7.53 -6.82 3.04
N ASN A 39 8.48 -7.01 3.94
CA ASN A 39 9.61 -7.89 3.68
C ASN A 39 9.35 -9.34 4.07
N ARG A 40 8.19 -9.63 4.65
CA ARG A 40 7.86 -10.99 5.04
C ARG A 40 7.50 -11.79 3.81
N GLU A 41 7.85 -13.07 3.84
CA GLU A 41 7.60 -13.93 2.69
C GLU A 41 6.12 -14.21 2.49
N ASP A 42 5.36 -14.18 3.56
CA ASP A 42 3.93 -14.47 3.47
C ASP A 42 3.10 -13.21 3.25
N CYS A 43 3.75 -12.10 2.94
CA CYS A 43 3.03 -10.85 2.71
C CYS A 43 2.35 -10.89 1.34
N ASP A 44 1.04 -10.71 1.31
CA ASP A 44 0.30 -10.76 0.06
C ASP A 44 -0.25 -9.40 -0.34
N PHE A 45 0.09 -8.33 0.37
CA PHE A 45 -0.41 -7.01 0.01
C PHE A 45 0.66 -6.15 -0.67
N ILE A 46 1.71 -6.78 -1.20
CA ILE A 46 2.77 -6.07 -1.89
C ILE A 46 2.70 -6.38 -3.37
N LEU A 47 2.88 -5.34 -4.18
CA LEU A 47 2.93 -5.47 -5.63
C LEU A 47 4.24 -4.85 -6.10
N TRP A 48 5.02 -5.62 -6.85
CA TRP A 48 6.26 -5.11 -7.41
C TRP A 48 6.05 -4.72 -8.86
N ILE A 49 6.42 -3.51 -9.20
CA ILE A 49 6.42 -3.05 -10.59
C ILE A 49 7.85 -2.63 -10.87
N GLY A 50 8.60 -3.50 -11.54
CA GLY A 50 10.00 -3.28 -11.72
C GLY A 50 10.68 -3.26 -10.36
N ARG A 51 11.31 -2.14 -10.03
CA ARG A 51 11.96 -1.99 -8.73
C ARG A 51 11.08 -1.29 -7.72
N LYS A 52 9.88 -0.90 -8.14
CA LYS A 52 9.00 -0.15 -7.28
C LYS A 52 8.15 -1.07 -6.46
N ARG A 53 8.07 -0.81 -5.17
CA ARG A 53 7.22 -1.58 -4.27
C ARG A 53 5.97 -0.76 -3.97
N LEU A 54 4.83 -1.36 -4.25
CA LEU A 54 3.56 -0.72 -4.00
C LEU A 54 2.74 -1.61 -3.07
N PHE A 55 1.78 -1.01 -2.39
CA PHE A 55 0.93 -1.73 -1.45
C PHE A 55 -0.45 -1.88 -2.05
N LYS A 56 -0.96 -3.10 -2.09
CA LYS A 56 -2.31 -3.37 -2.58
C LYS A 56 -3.30 -2.91 -1.52
N ARG A 57 -4.04 -1.86 -1.82
CA ARG A 57 -4.88 -1.24 -0.81
C ARG A 57 -5.88 -2.21 -0.19
N LYS A 58 -6.58 -2.95 -1.03
CA LYS A 58 -7.59 -3.87 -0.50
C LYS A 58 -6.99 -4.95 0.39
N LYS A 59 -5.86 -5.49 -0.03
CA LYS A 59 -5.20 -6.53 0.77
C LYS A 59 -4.66 -5.98 2.06
N LEU A 60 -4.13 -4.77 2.03
CA LEU A 60 -3.64 -4.13 3.24
C LEU A 60 -4.81 -3.87 4.19
N ASP A 61 -5.93 -3.40 3.67
CA ASP A 61 -7.11 -3.17 4.49
C ASP A 61 -7.58 -4.46 5.15
N GLU A 62 -7.59 -5.56 4.40
CA GLU A 62 -7.98 -6.85 4.93
C GLU A 62 -7.04 -7.31 6.04
N TYR A 63 -5.75 -7.09 5.84
CA TYR A 63 -4.76 -7.47 6.84
C TYR A 63 -5.02 -6.71 8.14
N ILE A 64 -5.29 -5.42 8.03
CA ILE A 64 -5.54 -4.60 9.20
C ILE A 64 -6.83 -5.05 9.90
N GLU A 65 -7.85 -5.35 9.13
CA GLU A 65 -9.11 -5.79 9.69
C GLU A 65 -8.99 -7.07 10.49
N LYS A 66 -8.15 -7.98 10.00
CA LYS A 66 -7.98 -9.27 10.67
C LYS A 66 -7.03 -9.20 11.85
N SER A 67 -6.27 -8.13 11.96
CA SER A 67 -5.25 -8.01 12.98
C SER A 67 -5.84 -7.43 14.25
N VAL A 68 -5.45 -8.02 15.39
CA VAL A 68 -5.81 -7.46 16.68
C VAL A 68 -4.76 -6.43 17.09
N SER A 69 -3.52 -6.70 16.73
CA SER A 69 -2.45 -5.73 16.96
C SER A 69 -1.38 -5.96 15.90
N ILE A 70 -0.65 -4.94 15.63
CA ILE A 70 0.39 -4.99 14.60
C ILE A 70 1.76 -4.56 15.17
#